data_a32db5b3b1e3a961580dd1bd48eb14e0
#
_entry.id   a32db5b3b1e3a961580dd1bd48eb14e0
#
_cell.length_a   1.000
_cell.length_b   1.000
_cell.length_c   1.000
_cell.angle_alpha   90.00
_cell.angle_beta   90.00
_cell.angle_gamma   90.00
#
_symmetry.space_group_name_H-M   'P 1'
#
loop_
_entity.id
_entity.type
_entity.pdbx_description
1 polymer ?
#
loop_
_entity_poly.entity_id
_entity_poly.type
_entity_poly.pdbx_seq_one_letter_code
_entity_poly.pdbx_strand_id
1 'polypeptide(L)' 'MSDFAPKTEHHLQVFTTAHEHIGHFDGEFFYTTVPVNLRVDGNEVYSTDIPCKLVGYLTNNQIELINGMVLYHLKN' A
#
# COMPACT_ATOMS: atom_id res chain seq x y z
N MET A 1 -22.58 -11.32 -11.52
CA MET A 1 -22.40 -11.36 -11.02
C MET A 1 -21.61 -10.92 -10.04
N SER A 2 -21.74 -10.92 -9.22
CA SER A 2 -21.12 -10.41 -8.09
C SER A 2 -19.78 -11.00 -7.77
N ASP A 3 -19.27 -11.77 -8.64
CA ASP A 3 -18.02 -12.42 -8.40
C ASP A 3 -16.88 -11.47 -8.22
N PHE A 4 -17.09 -10.24 -8.65
CA PHE A 4 -16.03 -9.28 -8.60
C PHE A 4 -16.01 -8.51 -7.30
N ALA A 5 -17.02 -8.66 -6.50
CA ALA A 5 -17.11 -7.91 -5.27
C ALA A 5 -15.90 -8.10 -4.35
N PRO A 6 -15.36 -9.31 -4.20
CA PRO A 6 -14.22 -9.45 -3.30
C PRO A 6 -13.03 -8.59 -3.66
N LYS A 7 -12.82 -8.37 -4.94
CA LYS A 7 -11.68 -7.55 -5.32
C LYS A 7 -11.86 -6.10 -4.93
N THR A 8 -13.07 -5.60 -5.07
CA THR A 8 -13.30 -4.20 -4.72
C THR A 8 -13.18 -3.97 -3.24
N GLU A 9 -13.38 -5.00 -2.44
CA GLU A 9 -13.26 -4.87 -1.00
C GLU A 9 -11.84 -4.59 -0.54
N HIS A 10 -10.87 -4.87 -1.39
CA HIS A 10 -9.48 -4.67 -1.04
C HIS A 10 -8.94 -3.33 -1.50
N HIS A 11 -9.78 -2.51 -2.12
CA HIS A 11 -9.34 -1.20 -2.58
C HIS A 11 -9.40 -0.22 -1.42
N LEU A 12 -8.26 0.32 -1.07
CA LEU A 12 -8.15 1.29 0.00
C LEU A 12 -7.61 2.59 -0.58
N GLN A 13 -7.97 3.70 0.04
CA GLN A 13 -7.44 5.00 -0.34
C GLN A 13 -6.11 5.21 0.34
N VAL A 14 -5.16 5.80 -0.37
CA VAL A 14 -3.80 6.00 0.12
C VAL A 14 -3.61 7.46 0.50
N PHE A 15 -3.16 7.68 1.73
CA PHE A 15 -2.89 9.02 2.25
C PHE A 15 -1.45 9.11 2.72
N THR A 16 -0.85 10.27 2.51
CA THR A 16 0.47 10.55 3.10
C THR A 16 0.32 10.77 4.61
N THR A 17 1.44 10.87 5.30
CA THR A 17 1.40 11.17 6.73
C THR A 17 0.91 12.60 6.99
N ALA A 18 0.88 13.44 5.97
CA ALA A 18 0.29 14.77 6.06
C ALA A 18 -1.21 14.75 5.71
N HIS A 19 -1.79 13.54 5.58
CA HIS A 19 -3.21 13.35 5.29
C HIS A 19 -3.63 13.78 3.89
N GLU A 20 -2.69 13.79 2.95
CA GLU A 20 -3.03 14.06 1.56
C GLU A 20 -3.43 12.78 0.86
N HIS A 21 -4.57 12.80 0.20
CA HIS A 21 -5.04 11.67 -0.59
C HIS A 21 -4.27 11.63 -1.90
N ILE A 22 -3.56 10.54 -2.17
CA ILE A 22 -2.71 10.45 -3.36
C ILE A 22 -3.11 9.34 -4.32
N GLY A 23 -4.08 8.53 -3.98
CA GLY A 23 -4.52 7.47 -4.89
C GLY A 23 -5.14 6.32 -4.14
N HIS A 24 -5.02 5.12 -4.73
CA HIS A 24 -5.59 3.93 -4.10
C HIS A 24 -4.64 2.75 -4.21
N PHE A 25 -4.95 1.71 -3.44
CA PHE A 25 -4.15 0.51 -3.30
C PHE A 25 -5.09 -0.69 -3.49
N ASP A 26 -4.69 -1.65 -4.30
CA ASP A 26 -5.57 -2.78 -4.64
C ASP A 26 -5.26 -4.05 -3.85
N GLY A 27 -4.38 -3.98 -2.87
CA GLY A 27 -3.93 -5.13 -2.10
C GLY A 27 -2.52 -5.56 -2.46
N GLU A 28 -2.01 -5.13 -3.58
CA GLU A 28 -0.66 -5.46 -4.02
C GLU A 28 0.04 -4.22 -4.58
N PHE A 29 -0.62 -3.46 -5.44
CA PHE A 29 -0.02 -2.33 -6.14
C PHE A 29 -0.66 -1.01 -5.74
N PHE A 30 0.10 0.06 -5.90
CA PHE A 30 -0.32 1.41 -5.60
C PHE A 30 -0.56 2.17 -6.90
N TYR A 31 -1.70 2.83 -7.00
CA TYR A 31 -2.10 3.64 -8.16
C TYR A 31 -2.24 5.06 -7.66
N THR A 32 -1.16 5.82 -7.77
CA THR A 32 -1.05 7.11 -7.09
C THR A 32 -0.60 8.20 -8.04
N THR A 33 -0.91 9.45 -7.66
CA THR A 33 -0.51 10.61 -8.45
C THR A 33 0.97 10.94 -8.27
N VAL A 34 1.58 10.45 -7.19
CA VAL A 34 3.01 10.57 -6.97
C VAL A 34 3.59 9.16 -6.98
N PRO A 35 4.83 8.97 -7.39
CA PRO A 35 5.40 7.63 -7.44
C PRO A 35 5.47 7.00 -6.06
N VAL A 36 4.97 5.78 -5.95
CA VAL A 36 5.15 4.95 -4.77
C VAL A 36 5.77 3.67 -5.28
N ASN A 37 7.07 3.51 -5.07
CA ASN A 37 7.83 2.41 -5.64
C ASN A 37 7.84 1.23 -4.69
N LEU A 38 6.65 0.78 -4.33
CA LEU A 38 6.46 -0.30 -3.38
C LEU A 38 5.44 -1.30 -3.92
N ARG A 39 5.58 -2.54 -3.48
CA ARG A 39 4.65 -3.60 -3.79
C ARG A 39 4.41 -4.40 -2.52
N VAL A 40 3.18 -4.80 -2.29
CA VAL A 40 2.81 -5.57 -1.10
C VAL A 40 2.51 -7.02 -1.50
N ASP A 41 3.08 -7.94 -0.74
CA ASP A 41 2.84 -9.36 -0.91
C ASP A 41 2.35 -9.87 0.44
N GLY A 42 1.04 -10.10 0.54
CA GLY A 42 0.43 -10.40 1.82
C GLY A 42 0.49 -9.19 2.73
N ASN A 43 1.33 -9.23 3.72
CA ASN A 43 1.57 -8.08 4.59
C ASN A 43 3.03 -7.63 4.57
N GLU A 44 3.81 -8.14 3.64
CA GLU A 44 5.20 -7.74 3.48
C GLU A 44 5.30 -6.70 2.37
N VAL A 45 6.06 -5.65 2.59
CA VAL A 45 6.21 -4.55 1.65
C VAL A 45 7.60 -4.60 1.06
N TYR A 46 7.67 -4.63 -0.25
CA TYR A 46 8.94 -4.72 -0.99
C TYR A 46 9.15 -3.49 -1.85
N SER A 47 10.41 -3.16 -2.07
CA SER A 47 10.74 -2.16 -3.08
C SER A 47 10.51 -2.75 -4.46
N THR A 48 10.31 -1.89 -5.46
CA THR A 48 10.15 -2.36 -6.84
C THR A 48 11.49 -2.37 -7.57
N ASP A 49 12.59 -2.17 -6.85
CA ASP A 49 13.92 -2.24 -7.42
C ASP A 49 14.26 -3.66 -7.85
N ILE A 50 15.33 -3.79 -8.62
CA ILE A 50 15.83 -5.10 -9.03
C ILE A 50 17.25 -5.24 -8.47
N PRO A 51 17.46 -6.16 -7.53
CA PRO A 51 16.46 -7.06 -6.93
C PRO A 51 15.57 -6.31 -5.94
N CYS A 52 14.34 -6.78 -5.79
CA CYS A 52 13.44 -6.19 -4.82
C CYS A 52 13.88 -6.56 -3.41
N LYS A 53 13.59 -5.68 -2.46
CA LYS A 53 14.01 -5.86 -1.08
C LYS A 53 12.84 -5.66 -0.15
N LEU A 54 12.79 -6.44 0.91
CA LEU A 54 11.81 -6.24 1.96
C LEU A 54 12.14 -4.94 2.68
N VAL A 55 11.21 -4.00 2.69
CA VAL A 55 11.45 -2.69 3.30
C VAL A 55 10.53 -2.40 4.48
N GLY A 56 9.45 -3.15 4.63
CA GLY A 56 8.53 -2.91 5.73
C GLY A 56 7.35 -3.86 5.71
N TYR A 57 6.28 -3.44 6.38
CA TYR A 57 5.10 -4.26 6.55
C TYR A 57 3.83 -3.43 6.43
N LEU A 58 2.78 -4.09 5.96
CA LEU A 58 1.43 -3.54 5.99
C LEU A 58 0.80 -4.00 7.30
N THR A 59 0.54 -3.08 8.20
CA THR A 59 -0.01 -3.40 9.51
C THR A 59 -0.90 -2.24 9.97
N ASN A 60 -2.03 -2.56 10.59
CA ASN A 60 -2.97 -1.56 11.12
C ASN A 60 -3.37 -0.53 10.07
N ASN A 61 -3.57 -1.00 8.83
CA ASN A 61 -3.95 -0.13 7.71
C ASN A 61 -2.94 0.97 7.44
N GLN A 62 -1.68 0.66 7.61
CA GLN A 62 -0.62 1.60 7.27
C GLN A 62 0.61 0.84 6.77
N ILE A 63 1.41 1.54 5.96
CA ILE A 63 2.67 1.02 5.46
C ILE A 63 3.76 1.50 6.40
N GLU A 64 4.43 0.58 7.07
CA GLU A 64 5.49 0.91 8.02
C GLU A 64 6.81 0.33 7.54
N LEU A 65 7.86 1.10 7.65
CA LEU A 65 9.21 0.60 7.39
C LEU A 65 9.65 -0.32 8.53
N ILE A 66 10.69 -1.09 8.27
CA ILE A 66 11.24 -2.02 9.26
C ILE A 66 11.61 -1.29 10.55
N ASN A 67 12.03 -0.02 10.45
CA ASN A 67 12.40 0.76 11.62
C ASN A 67 11.19 1.38 12.35
N GLY A 68 9.99 1.08 11.89
CA GLY A 68 8.77 1.57 12.55
C GLY A 68 8.23 2.88 12.01
N MET A 69 8.91 3.49 11.06
CA MET A 69 8.43 4.75 10.49
C MET A 69 7.24 4.49 9.57
N VAL A 70 6.15 5.22 9.77
CA VAL A 70 4.96 5.11 8.93
C VAL A 70 5.15 5.95 7.68
N LEU A 71 4.93 5.33 6.51
CA LEU A 71 5.04 6.03 5.23
C LEU A 71 3.68 6.49 4.72
N TYR A 72 2.68 5.62 4.80
CA TYR A 72 1.36 5.91 4.24
C TYR A 72 0.28 5.32 5.13
N HIS A 73 -0.89 5.96 5.11
CA HIS A 73 -2.09 5.44 5.74
C HIS A 73 -3.05 4.96 4.67
N LEU A 74 -3.72 3.85 4.93
CA LEU A 74 -4.68 3.25 4.01
C LEU A 74 -6.05 3.28 4.66
N LYS A 75 -7.06 3.75 3.93
CA LYS A 75 -8.40 3.90 4.47
C LYS A 75 -9.44 3.47 3.46
N ASN A 76 -10.55 3.02 3.97
CA ASN A 76 -11.70 2.68 3.12
C ASN A 76 -12.28 3.89 2.43
#